data_bce85bd579ee743439eb16e1ebb7d26b
#
_entry.id   bce85bd579ee743439eb16e1ebb7d26b
#
_cell.length_a   1.000
_cell.length_b   1.000
_cell.length_c   1.000
_cell.angle_alpha   90.00
_cell.angle_beta   90.00
_cell.angle_gamma   90.00
#
_symmetry.space_group_name_H-M   'P 1'
#
loop_
_entity.id
_entity.type
_entity.pdbx_description
1 polymer ?
#
loop_
_entity_poly.entity_id
_entity_poly.type
_entity_poly.pdbx_seq_one_letter_code
_entity_poly.pdbx_strand_id
1 'polypeptide(L)'
;MNFSKNISDIIFFIALAFSVFLLLAPMPLGIAPKVLPAAAVVLLAVALWSTAVVPSALGSIIFLFAAVVLSVAPASIVFSGFYAGATWLVFGGLVVGLGVRRSGLDVRLINTLLKRLPSSYLGIVYGIFFVAFMLAWVVPSASARVALLVPIVLSLNKRLGFEVGSKGHNGLVLASAMGTMTPAFGILPSNVPNIA
;
A
#
# COMPACT_ATOMS: atom_id res chain seq x y z
N MET A 1 17.43 -7.31 21.09
CA MET A 1 17.07 -5.97 21.64
C MET A 1 16.83 -5.04 20.45
N ASN A 2 15.57 -4.60 20.23
CA ASN A 2 15.11 -4.02 18.96
C ASN A 2 15.55 -2.58 18.77
N PHE A 3 16.73 -2.36 18.22
CA PHE A 3 17.27 -1.02 17.92
C PHE A 3 16.33 -0.21 17.02
N SER A 4 15.69 -0.85 16.03
CA SER A 4 14.75 -0.18 15.11
C SER A 4 13.45 0.27 15.83
N LYS A 5 12.96 -0.48 16.80
CA LYS A 5 11.75 -0.12 17.56
C LYS A 5 12.00 1.12 18.43
N ASN A 6 13.14 1.18 19.09
CA ASN A 6 13.51 2.34 19.92
C ASN A 6 13.62 3.65 19.10
N ILE A 7 14.13 3.56 17.85
CA ILE A 7 14.20 4.73 16.96
C ILE A 7 12.80 5.18 16.54
N SER A 8 11.91 4.26 16.19
CA SER A 8 10.52 4.58 15.83
C SER A 8 9.78 5.25 16.98
N ASP A 9 9.96 4.74 18.20
CA ASP A 9 9.34 5.30 19.40
C ASP A 9 9.88 6.73 19.66
N ILE A 10 11.19 6.96 19.53
CA ILE A 10 11.80 8.28 19.69
C ILE A 10 11.25 9.27 18.66
N ILE A 11 11.19 8.87 17.38
CA ILE A 11 10.64 9.71 16.30
C ILE A 11 9.18 10.07 16.60
N PHE A 12 8.39 9.10 17.05
CA PHE A 12 7.00 9.33 17.42
C PHE A 12 6.86 10.35 18.55
N PHE A 13 7.62 10.20 19.64
CA PHE A 13 7.54 11.13 20.78
C PHE A 13 8.02 12.54 20.42
N ILE A 14 9.04 12.67 19.56
CA ILE A 14 9.48 13.98 19.04
C ILE A 14 8.36 14.62 18.22
N ALA A 15 7.74 13.87 17.31
CA ALA A 15 6.65 14.38 16.49
C ALA A 15 5.41 14.72 17.32
N LEU A 16 5.10 13.92 18.35
CA LEU A 16 4.02 14.20 19.29
C LEU A 16 4.28 15.49 20.08
N ALA A 17 5.50 15.65 20.63
CA ALA A 17 5.88 16.85 21.34
C ALA A 17 5.81 18.10 20.44
N PHE A 18 6.25 17.98 19.18
CA PHE A 18 6.16 19.07 18.22
C PHE A 18 4.71 19.35 17.80
N SER A 19 3.85 18.35 17.68
CA SER A 19 2.42 18.54 17.44
C SER A 19 1.76 19.29 18.60
N VAL A 20 2.06 18.90 19.84
CA VAL A 20 1.58 19.61 21.04
C VAL A 20 2.10 21.05 21.08
N PHE A 21 3.37 21.26 20.75
CA PHE A 21 3.94 22.60 20.65
C PHE A 21 3.19 23.47 19.64
N LEU A 22 2.86 22.95 18.46
CA LEU A 22 2.08 23.68 17.44
C LEU A 22 0.68 24.04 17.92
N LEU A 23 0.06 23.22 18.76
CA LEU A 23 -1.26 23.50 19.35
C LEU A 23 -1.20 24.62 20.41
N LEU A 24 -0.10 24.70 21.14
CA LEU A 24 0.10 25.68 22.23
C LEU A 24 0.80 26.96 21.76
N ALA A 25 1.40 26.94 20.57
CA ALA A 25 2.15 28.08 20.06
C ALA A 25 1.24 29.29 19.79
N PRO A 26 1.69 30.51 20.11
CA PRO A 26 0.96 31.69 19.76
C PRO A 26 0.83 31.83 18.24
N MET A 27 -0.36 32.26 17.79
CA MET A 27 -0.64 32.38 16.36
C MET A 27 0.19 33.49 15.74
N PRO A 28 1.01 33.25 14.72
CA PRO A 28 1.75 34.29 14.03
C PRO A 28 0.81 35.23 13.29
N LEU A 29 1.15 36.54 13.24
CA LEU A 29 0.39 37.53 12.50
C LEU A 29 0.32 37.14 11.01
N GLY A 30 -0.90 37.20 10.44
CA GLY A 30 -1.14 36.90 9.02
C GLY A 30 -1.41 35.43 8.69
N ILE A 31 -1.40 34.53 9.66
CA ILE A 31 -1.75 33.10 9.46
C ILE A 31 -3.18 32.84 9.94
N ALA A 32 -3.96 32.10 9.14
CA ALA A 32 -5.33 31.75 9.52
C ALA A 32 -5.35 30.89 10.81
N PRO A 33 -6.31 31.10 11.72
CA PRO A 33 -6.35 30.46 13.05
C PRO A 33 -6.33 28.92 13.05
N LYS A 34 -6.73 28.30 11.96
CA LYS A 34 -6.80 26.82 11.84
C LYS A 34 -5.54 26.17 11.27
N VAL A 35 -4.54 26.95 10.83
CA VAL A 35 -3.35 26.40 10.17
C VAL A 35 -2.48 25.62 11.15
N LEU A 36 -2.21 26.14 12.33
CA LEU A 36 -1.38 25.45 13.33
C LEU A 36 -2.06 24.17 13.86
N PRO A 37 -3.34 24.19 14.26
CA PRO A 37 -4.05 22.96 14.61
C PRO A 37 -4.09 21.93 13.47
N ALA A 38 -4.30 22.37 12.23
CA ALA A 38 -4.26 21.47 11.06
C ALA A 38 -2.87 20.84 10.88
N ALA A 39 -1.82 21.65 10.96
CA ALA A 39 -0.44 21.16 10.85
C ALA A 39 -0.11 20.17 11.98
N ALA A 40 -0.54 20.42 13.20
CA ALA A 40 -0.36 19.52 14.35
C ALA A 40 -1.04 18.16 14.12
N VAL A 41 -2.30 18.16 13.66
CA VAL A 41 -3.06 16.95 13.40
C VAL A 41 -2.46 16.14 12.24
N VAL A 42 -2.04 16.81 11.16
CA VAL A 42 -1.38 16.16 10.02
C VAL A 42 -0.04 15.56 10.43
N LEU A 43 0.77 16.31 11.18
CA LEU A 43 2.06 15.83 11.67
C LEU A 43 1.89 14.57 12.56
N LEU A 44 0.92 14.62 13.48
CA LEU A 44 0.61 13.47 14.34
C LEU A 44 0.18 12.25 13.50
N ALA A 45 -0.66 12.42 12.49
CA ALA A 45 -1.10 11.34 11.62
C ALA A 45 0.07 10.73 10.84
N VAL A 46 0.91 11.56 10.24
CA VAL A 46 2.12 11.10 9.52
C VAL A 46 3.06 10.35 10.47
N ALA A 47 3.26 10.84 11.69
CA ALA A 47 4.07 10.17 12.69
C ALA A 47 3.50 8.79 13.06
N LEU A 48 2.18 8.68 13.31
CA LEU A 48 1.52 7.41 13.62
C LEU A 48 1.65 6.38 12.50
N TRP A 49 1.49 6.81 11.23
CA TRP A 49 1.59 5.91 10.09
C TRP A 49 3.03 5.51 9.74
N SER A 50 3.98 6.44 9.85
CA SER A 50 5.38 6.17 9.50
C SER A 50 6.12 5.35 10.54
N THR A 51 5.82 5.55 11.83
CA THR A 51 6.46 4.83 12.93
C THR A 51 5.78 3.48 13.25
N ALA A 52 4.54 3.30 12.79
CA ALA A 52 3.72 2.11 13.07
C ALA A 52 3.65 1.74 14.58
N VAL A 53 3.72 2.74 15.47
CA VAL A 53 3.59 2.55 16.93
C VAL A 53 2.21 2.00 17.28
N VAL A 54 1.20 2.38 16.48
CA VAL A 54 -0.15 1.80 16.54
C VAL A 54 -0.54 1.21 15.18
N PRO A 55 -1.51 0.27 15.14
CA PRO A 55 -2.07 -0.19 13.88
C PRO A 55 -2.60 0.98 13.04
N SER A 56 -2.37 0.96 11.72
CA SER A 56 -2.74 2.06 10.81
C SER A 56 -4.22 2.47 10.91
N ALA A 57 -5.12 1.49 11.13
CA ALA A 57 -6.54 1.77 11.34
C ALA A 57 -6.80 2.63 12.58
N LEU A 58 -6.11 2.34 13.69
CA LEU A 58 -6.21 3.13 14.91
C LEU A 58 -5.62 4.54 14.71
N GLY A 59 -4.49 4.65 14.00
CA GLY A 59 -3.91 5.95 13.64
C GLY A 59 -4.88 6.80 12.81
N SER A 60 -5.61 6.19 11.88
CA SER A 60 -6.64 6.88 11.09
C SER A 60 -7.81 7.35 11.94
N ILE A 61 -8.26 6.55 12.91
CA ILE A 61 -9.33 6.95 13.85
C ILE A 61 -8.87 8.11 14.72
N ILE A 62 -7.64 8.06 15.24
CA ILE A 62 -7.06 9.16 16.03
C ILE A 62 -6.99 10.44 15.19
N PHE A 63 -6.57 10.35 13.92
CA PHE A 63 -6.54 11.49 13.01
C PHE A 63 -7.92 12.13 12.84
N LEU A 64 -8.94 11.34 12.51
CA LEU A 64 -10.31 11.84 12.33
C LEU A 64 -10.86 12.46 13.61
N PHE A 65 -10.65 11.80 14.74
CA PHE A 65 -11.09 12.28 16.05
C PHE A 65 -10.41 13.62 16.40
N ALA A 66 -9.09 13.69 16.27
CA ALA A 66 -8.34 14.92 16.53
C ALA A 66 -8.77 16.07 15.62
N ALA A 67 -9.00 15.80 14.32
CA ALA A 67 -9.45 16.80 13.37
C ALA A 67 -10.82 17.42 13.74
N VAL A 68 -11.72 16.61 14.26
CA VAL A 68 -13.06 17.07 14.72
C VAL A 68 -12.96 17.80 16.05
N VAL A 69 -12.30 17.21 17.04
CA VAL A 69 -12.20 17.78 18.41
C VAL A 69 -11.47 19.13 18.41
N LEU A 70 -10.40 19.23 17.63
CA LEU A 70 -9.64 20.48 17.48
C LEU A 70 -10.28 21.45 16.47
N SER A 71 -11.46 21.13 15.96
CA SER A 71 -12.20 21.96 15.01
C SER A 71 -11.37 22.43 13.81
N VAL A 72 -10.46 21.57 13.32
CA VAL A 72 -9.59 21.85 12.17
C VAL A 72 -10.45 22.13 10.94
N ALA A 73 -11.48 21.31 10.73
CA ALA A 73 -12.50 21.49 9.69
C ALA A 73 -13.88 21.03 10.21
N PRO A 74 -14.99 21.46 9.57
CA PRO A 74 -16.31 20.92 9.87
C PRO A 74 -16.35 19.40 9.70
N ALA A 75 -17.12 18.70 10.54
CA ALA A 75 -17.24 17.24 10.47
C ALA A 75 -17.65 16.74 9.08
N SER A 76 -18.49 17.49 8.37
CA SER A 76 -18.88 17.19 6.98
C SER A 76 -17.69 17.14 6.02
N ILE A 77 -16.66 17.97 6.24
CA ILE A 77 -15.41 17.94 5.46
C ILE A 77 -14.50 16.81 5.93
N VAL A 78 -14.33 16.65 7.26
CA VAL A 78 -13.48 15.60 7.84
C VAL A 78 -13.95 14.22 7.39
N PHE A 79 -15.24 13.98 7.32
CA PHE A 79 -15.84 12.70 6.92
C PHE A 79 -16.24 12.64 5.44
N SER A 80 -15.94 13.66 4.62
CA SER A 80 -16.33 13.70 3.21
C SER A 80 -15.82 12.50 2.40
N GLY A 81 -14.66 11.98 2.76
CA GLY A 81 -14.09 10.79 2.13
C GLY A 81 -14.99 9.55 2.20
N PHE A 82 -15.82 9.41 3.25
CA PHE A 82 -16.76 8.29 3.38
C PHE A 82 -17.93 8.38 2.41
N TYR A 83 -18.24 9.56 1.90
CA TYR A 83 -19.31 9.78 0.90
C TYR A 83 -18.76 9.77 -0.52
N ALA A 84 -17.43 9.75 -0.70
CA ALA A 84 -16.81 9.74 -2.02
C ALA A 84 -17.03 8.39 -2.73
N GLY A 85 -17.43 8.42 -3.99
CA GLY A 85 -17.59 7.22 -4.81
C GLY A 85 -16.30 6.40 -4.91
N ALA A 86 -15.14 7.07 -4.90
CA ALA A 86 -13.82 6.43 -4.89
C ALA A 86 -13.63 5.50 -3.69
N THR A 87 -14.05 5.90 -2.49
CA THR A 87 -13.96 5.06 -1.27
C THR A 87 -14.75 3.77 -1.42
N TRP A 88 -15.97 3.85 -1.93
CA TRP A 88 -16.83 2.67 -2.15
C TRP A 88 -16.34 1.77 -3.28
N LEU A 89 -15.74 2.37 -4.31
CA LEU A 89 -15.11 1.59 -5.39
C LEU A 89 -13.90 0.82 -4.86
N VAL A 90 -13.05 1.46 -4.05
CA VAL A 90 -11.92 0.80 -3.38
C VAL A 90 -12.39 -0.31 -2.46
N PHE A 91 -13.39 -0.04 -1.62
CA PHE A 91 -13.95 -1.03 -0.70
C PHE A 91 -14.52 -2.23 -1.46
N GLY A 92 -15.34 -2.00 -2.49
CA GLY A 92 -15.85 -3.06 -3.36
C GLY A 92 -14.75 -3.88 -4.02
N GLY A 93 -13.72 -3.22 -4.55
CA GLY A 93 -12.55 -3.88 -5.12
C GLY A 93 -11.78 -4.75 -4.12
N LEU A 94 -11.62 -4.29 -2.87
CA LEU A 94 -11.00 -5.08 -1.81
C LEU A 94 -11.84 -6.31 -1.43
N VAL A 95 -13.15 -6.18 -1.34
CA VAL A 95 -14.08 -7.30 -1.06
C VAL A 95 -14.01 -8.34 -2.17
N VAL A 96 -14.07 -7.92 -3.43
CA VAL A 96 -13.94 -8.82 -4.59
C VAL A 96 -12.56 -9.49 -4.58
N GLY A 97 -11.49 -8.71 -4.37
CA GLY A 97 -10.13 -9.25 -4.29
C GLY A 97 -9.97 -10.29 -3.17
N LEU A 98 -10.60 -10.06 -2.01
CA LEU A 98 -10.62 -11.03 -0.92
C LEU A 98 -11.39 -12.30 -1.30
N GLY A 99 -12.50 -12.18 -2.00
CA GLY A 99 -13.28 -13.30 -2.53
C GLY A 99 -12.46 -14.16 -3.49
N VAL A 100 -11.75 -13.52 -4.43
CA VAL A 100 -10.85 -14.18 -5.39
C VAL A 100 -9.73 -14.95 -4.67
N ARG A 101 -9.11 -14.33 -3.67
CA ARG A 101 -8.06 -14.99 -2.87
C ARG A 101 -8.60 -16.16 -2.05
N ARG A 102 -9.75 -16.01 -1.39
CA ARG A 102 -10.35 -17.08 -0.58
C ARG A 102 -10.85 -18.25 -1.41
N SER A 103 -11.29 -18.02 -2.63
CA SER A 103 -11.69 -19.08 -3.57
C SER A 103 -10.51 -19.82 -4.19
N GLY A 104 -9.28 -19.29 -4.05
CA GLY A 104 -8.07 -19.81 -4.70
C GLY A 104 -8.08 -19.64 -6.23
N LEU A 105 -8.95 -18.77 -6.74
CA LEU A 105 -9.06 -18.50 -8.17
C LEU A 105 -7.78 -17.87 -8.72
N ASP A 106 -7.17 -16.97 -7.95
CA ASP A 106 -5.88 -16.35 -8.23
C ASP A 106 -4.77 -17.41 -8.47
N VAL A 107 -4.63 -18.37 -7.55
CA VAL A 107 -3.65 -19.44 -7.66
C VAL A 107 -3.94 -20.35 -8.85
N ARG A 108 -5.22 -20.68 -9.12
CA ARG A 108 -5.63 -21.47 -10.28
C ARG A 108 -5.30 -20.77 -11.59
N LEU A 109 -5.61 -19.47 -11.67
CA LEU A 109 -5.32 -18.63 -12.84
C LEU A 109 -3.82 -18.63 -13.13
N ILE A 110 -3.01 -18.32 -12.11
CA ILE A 110 -1.55 -18.26 -12.21
C ILE A 110 -1.00 -19.63 -12.68
N ASN A 111 -1.39 -20.72 -12.02
CA ASN A 111 -0.91 -22.04 -12.38
C ASN A 111 -1.30 -22.46 -13.80
N THR A 112 -2.48 -22.07 -14.26
CA THR A 112 -2.94 -22.36 -15.63
C THR A 112 -2.13 -21.55 -16.66
N LEU A 113 -1.89 -20.29 -16.39
CA LEU A 113 -1.10 -19.44 -17.27
C LEU A 113 0.37 -19.86 -17.32
N LEU A 114 0.97 -20.17 -16.17
CA LEU A 114 2.37 -20.59 -16.09
C LEU A 114 2.64 -21.93 -16.82
N LYS A 115 1.67 -22.85 -16.87
CA LYS A 115 1.80 -24.09 -17.62
C LYS A 115 1.90 -23.88 -19.14
N ARG A 116 1.47 -22.75 -19.64
CA ARG A 116 1.47 -22.38 -21.06
C ARG A 116 2.66 -21.49 -21.45
N LEU A 117 3.58 -21.23 -20.52
CA LEU A 117 4.74 -20.40 -20.81
C LEU A 117 5.69 -21.07 -21.79
N PRO A 118 6.27 -20.32 -22.74
CA PRO A 118 7.34 -20.80 -23.59
C PRO A 118 8.55 -21.25 -22.76
N SER A 119 9.27 -22.26 -23.26
CA SER A 119 10.46 -22.81 -22.58
C SER A 119 11.67 -21.86 -22.61
N SER A 120 11.65 -20.79 -23.42
CA SER A 120 12.75 -19.84 -23.47
C SER A 120 12.73 -18.89 -22.28
N TYR A 121 13.91 -18.46 -21.80
CA TYR A 121 14.02 -17.52 -20.67
C TYR A 121 13.22 -16.22 -20.90
N LEU A 122 13.35 -15.61 -22.08
CA LEU A 122 12.60 -14.42 -22.44
C LEU A 122 11.09 -14.69 -22.48
N GLY A 123 10.67 -15.85 -23.00
CA GLY A 123 9.27 -16.24 -23.00
C GLY A 123 8.70 -16.36 -21.58
N ILE A 124 9.48 -16.88 -20.64
CA ILE A 124 9.10 -16.96 -19.23
C ILE A 124 9.00 -15.55 -18.63
N VAL A 125 9.96 -14.66 -18.88
CA VAL A 125 9.93 -13.27 -18.44
C VAL A 125 8.66 -12.56 -18.93
N TYR A 126 8.39 -12.59 -20.24
CA TYR A 126 7.19 -11.99 -20.83
C TYR A 126 5.90 -12.63 -20.29
N GLY A 127 5.91 -13.92 -20.09
CA GLY A 127 4.78 -14.64 -19.51
C GLY A 127 4.49 -14.21 -18.07
N ILE A 128 5.51 -14.01 -17.23
CA ILE A 128 5.36 -13.48 -15.88
C ILE A 128 4.77 -12.06 -15.92
N PHE A 129 5.27 -11.20 -16.82
CA PHE A 129 4.71 -9.87 -17.02
C PHE A 129 3.24 -9.93 -17.42
N PHE A 130 2.90 -10.81 -18.37
CA PHE A 130 1.51 -10.98 -18.82
C PHE A 130 0.60 -11.47 -17.69
N VAL A 131 1.04 -12.44 -16.90
CA VAL A 131 0.30 -12.93 -15.72
C VAL A 131 0.09 -11.83 -14.71
N ALA A 132 1.15 -11.06 -14.42
CA ALA A 132 1.10 -9.94 -13.49
C ALA A 132 0.11 -8.85 -13.99
N PHE A 133 0.12 -8.58 -15.30
CA PHE A 133 -0.80 -7.63 -15.93
C PHE A 133 -2.26 -8.10 -15.83
N MET A 134 -2.53 -9.38 -16.11
CA MET A 134 -3.88 -9.95 -15.97
C MET A 134 -4.38 -9.90 -14.53
N LEU A 135 -3.50 -10.16 -13.56
CA LEU A 135 -3.84 -10.05 -12.14
C LEU A 135 -4.17 -8.62 -11.71
N ALA A 136 -3.66 -7.62 -12.40
CA ALA A 136 -3.93 -6.21 -12.08
C ALA A 136 -5.40 -5.82 -12.24
N TRP A 137 -6.14 -6.53 -13.08
CA TRP A 137 -7.58 -6.35 -13.28
C TRP A 137 -8.43 -6.98 -12.17
N VAL A 138 -7.88 -7.97 -11.48
CA VAL A 138 -8.62 -8.79 -10.50
C VAL A 138 -8.21 -8.47 -9.06
N VAL A 139 -6.94 -8.14 -8.84
CA VAL A 139 -6.38 -7.89 -7.51
C VAL A 139 -5.98 -6.42 -7.39
N PRO A 140 -6.77 -5.57 -6.71
CA PRO A 140 -6.57 -4.12 -6.63
C PRO A 140 -5.48 -3.71 -5.64
N SER A 141 -4.37 -4.44 -5.59
CA SER A 141 -3.24 -4.15 -4.71
C SER A 141 -1.95 -4.71 -5.30
N ALA A 142 -1.00 -3.83 -5.60
CA ALA A 142 0.32 -4.21 -6.12
C ALA A 142 1.05 -5.14 -5.14
N SER A 143 1.05 -4.80 -3.84
CA SER A 143 1.69 -5.61 -2.80
C SER A 143 1.09 -7.02 -2.68
N ALA A 144 -0.24 -7.13 -2.80
CA ALA A 144 -0.91 -8.44 -2.78
C ALA A 144 -0.51 -9.28 -4.00
N ARG A 145 -0.41 -8.67 -5.20
CA ARG A 145 0.06 -9.37 -6.42
C ARG A 145 1.50 -9.84 -6.29
N VAL A 146 2.40 -9.01 -5.74
CA VAL A 146 3.78 -9.40 -5.44
C VAL A 146 3.82 -10.60 -4.49
N ALA A 147 3.06 -10.53 -3.39
CA ALA A 147 2.99 -11.61 -2.41
C ALA A 147 2.46 -12.93 -2.99
N LEU A 148 1.63 -12.87 -4.03
CA LEU A 148 1.15 -14.04 -4.75
C LEU A 148 2.17 -14.59 -5.76
N LEU A 149 2.78 -13.71 -6.56
CA LEU A 149 3.64 -14.13 -7.67
C LEU A 149 5.04 -14.53 -7.24
N VAL A 150 5.64 -13.84 -6.27
CA VAL A 150 7.03 -14.11 -5.86
C VAL A 150 7.25 -15.54 -5.40
N PRO A 151 6.45 -16.16 -4.52
CA PRO A 151 6.65 -17.56 -4.13
C PRO A 151 6.58 -18.52 -5.31
N ILE A 152 5.70 -18.23 -6.29
CA ILE A 152 5.52 -19.05 -7.47
C ILE A 152 6.74 -18.94 -8.39
N VAL A 153 7.24 -17.72 -8.59
CA VAL A 153 8.45 -17.46 -9.38
C VAL A 153 9.68 -18.08 -8.71
N LEU A 154 9.78 -18.07 -7.39
CA LEU A 154 10.85 -18.75 -6.66
C LEU A 154 10.76 -20.28 -6.86
N SER A 155 9.57 -20.85 -6.83
CA SER A 155 9.37 -22.28 -7.14
C SER A 155 9.73 -22.61 -8.59
N LEU A 156 9.39 -21.71 -9.53
CA LEU A 156 9.76 -21.86 -10.95
C LEU A 156 11.27 -21.78 -11.14
N ASN A 157 11.94 -20.83 -10.50
CA ASN A 157 13.41 -20.72 -10.50
C ASN A 157 14.07 -22.04 -10.07
N LYS A 158 13.58 -22.65 -8.98
CA LYS A 158 14.08 -23.93 -8.48
C LYS A 158 13.88 -25.06 -9.51
N ARG A 159 12.74 -25.09 -10.18
CA ARG A 159 12.45 -26.11 -11.24
C ARG A 159 13.32 -25.93 -12.48
N LEU A 160 13.68 -24.69 -12.82
CA LEU A 160 14.55 -24.34 -13.94
C LEU A 160 16.04 -24.51 -13.62
N GLY A 161 16.39 -24.88 -12.38
CA GLY A 161 17.78 -25.06 -11.95
C GLY A 161 18.55 -23.76 -11.75
N PHE A 162 17.87 -22.62 -11.60
CA PHE A 162 18.54 -21.37 -11.31
C PHE A 162 18.93 -21.27 -9.83
N GLU A 163 20.21 -21.14 -9.57
CA GLU A 163 20.73 -20.90 -8.22
C GLU A 163 20.32 -19.51 -7.70
N VAL A 164 20.09 -19.44 -6.39
CA VAL A 164 19.76 -18.18 -5.71
C VAL A 164 20.88 -17.17 -5.93
N GLY A 165 20.54 -15.96 -6.38
CA GLY A 165 21.49 -14.91 -6.70
C GLY A 165 22.04 -14.93 -8.13
N SER A 166 21.78 -15.99 -8.92
CA SER A 166 22.17 -16.01 -10.33
C SER A 166 21.41 -14.96 -11.15
N LYS A 167 21.97 -14.56 -12.30
CA LYS A 167 21.32 -13.60 -13.21
C LYS A 167 19.93 -14.06 -13.64
N GLY A 168 19.75 -15.35 -13.91
CA GLY A 168 18.45 -15.93 -14.27
C GLY A 168 17.45 -15.83 -13.12
N HIS A 169 17.84 -16.21 -11.92
CA HIS A 169 17.02 -16.10 -10.72
C HIS A 169 16.57 -14.67 -10.45
N ASN A 170 17.53 -13.75 -10.37
CA ASN A 170 17.25 -12.34 -10.09
C ASN A 170 16.38 -11.69 -11.16
N GLY A 171 16.61 -12.04 -12.43
CA GLY A 171 15.81 -11.53 -13.54
C GLY A 171 14.33 -11.94 -13.47
N LEU A 172 14.02 -13.19 -13.11
CA LEU A 172 12.63 -13.64 -12.96
C LEU A 172 11.95 -13.02 -11.72
N VAL A 173 12.69 -12.84 -10.62
CA VAL A 173 12.16 -12.16 -9.42
C VAL A 173 11.87 -10.69 -9.74
N LEU A 174 12.80 -10.01 -10.42
CA LEU A 174 12.59 -8.63 -10.85
C LEU A 174 11.44 -8.52 -11.86
N ALA A 175 11.33 -9.45 -12.81
CA ALA A 175 10.21 -9.47 -13.76
C ALA A 175 8.86 -9.56 -13.03
N SER A 176 8.76 -10.38 -11.98
CA SER A 176 7.53 -10.50 -11.19
C SER A 176 7.20 -9.21 -10.42
N ALA A 177 8.20 -8.58 -9.81
CA ALA A 177 8.02 -7.33 -9.07
C ALA A 177 7.64 -6.18 -10.00
N MET A 178 8.40 -5.97 -11.08
CA MET A 178 8.13 -4.90 -12.04
C MET A 178 6.82 -5.12 -12.81
N GLY A 179 6.53 -6.38 -13.21
CA GLY A 179 5.29 -6.72 -13.90
C GLY A 179 4.04 -6.47 -13.04
N THR A 180 4.14 -6.55 -11.71
CA THR A 180 3.04 -6.21 -10.81
C THR A 180 2.94 -4.71 -10.53
N MET A 181 4.06 -4.00 -10.51
CA MET A 181 4.10 -2.56 -10.23
C MET A 181 3.73 -1.70 -11.44
N THR A 182 4.21 -2.05 -12.64
CA THR A 182 3.94 -1.27 -13.86
C THR A 182 2.44 -1.07 -14.14
N PRO A 183 1.58 -2.09 -14.11
CA PRO A 183 0.14 -1.91 -14.29
C PRO A 183 -0.50 -1.07 -13.18
N ALA A 184 0.12 -1.04 -11.98
CA ALA A 184 -0.41 -0.27 -10.86
C ALA A 184 -0.47 1.25 -11.12
N PHE A 185 0.30 1.76 -12.08
CA PHE A 185 0.28 3.18 -12.44
C PHE A 185 -0.68 3.51 -13.58
N GLY A 186 -1.08 2.54 -14.39
CA GLY A 186 -1.87 2.79 -15.61
C GLY A 186 -3.27 2.18 -15.62
N ILE A 187 -3.57 1.25 -14.72
CA ILE A 187 -4.87 0.56 -14.68
C ILE A 187 -5.63 1.03 -13.45
N LEU A 188 -6.79 1.65 -13.68
CA LEU A 188 -7.60 2.26 -12.62
C LEU A 188 -7.88 1.31 -11.43
N PRO A 189 -8.40 0.08 -11.61
CA PRO A 189 -8.69 -0.84 -10.51
C PRO A 189 -7.45 -1.53 -9.91
N SER A 190 -6.27 -1.32 -10.45
CA SER A 190 -5.09 -2.09 -10.06
C SER A 190 -4.43 -1.60 -8.77
N ASN A 191 -4.70 -0.37 -8.37
CA ASN A 191 -4.11 0.23 -7.18
C ASN A 191 -5.04 1.30 -6.59
N VAL A 192 -5.11 1.35 -5.26
CA VAL A 192 -5.97 2.28 -4.52
C VAL A 192 -5.73 3.75 -4.89
N PRO A 193 -4.47 4.25 -4.98
CA PRO A 193 -4.21 5.65 -5.34
C PRO A 193 -4.69 6.07 -6.73
N ASN A 194 -4.97 5.15 -7.63
CA ASN A 194 -5.46 5.50 -8.97
C ASN A 194 -6.94 5.88 -8.98
N ILE A 195 -7.65 5.59 -7.89
CA ILE A 195 -9.12 5.75 -7.77
C ILE A 195 -9.45 6.96 -6.90
N ALA A 196 -8.49 7.40 -6.08
CA ALA A 196 -8.61 8.57 -5.23
C ALA A 196 -8.34 9.84 -6.03
#